data_6d18eb562a014534f4e5c056e5a939e9
#
_entry.id   6d18eb562a014534f4e5c056e5a939e9
#
_cell.length_a   1.000
_cell.length_b   1.000
_cell.length_c   1.000
_cell.angle_alpha   90.00
_cell.angle_beta   90.00
_cell.angle_gamma   90.00
#
_symmetry.space_group_name_H-M   'P 1'
#
loop_
_entity.id
_entity.type
_entity.pdbx_description
1 polymer ?
#
loop_
_entity_poly.entity_id
_entity_poly.type
_entity_poly.pdbx_seq_one_letter_code
_entity_poly.pdbx_strand_id
1 'polypeptide(L)'
;MPPVIEVRGLTKRYSSTVLAVDDLSFVVGHGEVCGMLGPNGAGKTTSLRMLVGLIRPTSGEARLFDEPVRPSLPSLARVGTLIEGAAFVPHLRGVTNLRLWWESSGAKWSDADVEGALAIAGLGAAVERKVKTYSHGMKQRLGIARALLARPEVLVLDEPTTGLDPQEIREVRRLIARLAERGTTILLSSHLLAEVEQSCSQLVVMDRGRLVASDSVATLVGASDRSVYLEVDDDERARTVLSGITGVGGIHAEGDGLAVELDGIERTSLVAALVRADIGVRTVTARRRLEDAFLQLVGEEHAR
;
A
#
# COMPACT_ATOMS: atom_id res chain seq x y z
N MET A 1 1.89 13.22 -19.07
CA MET A 1 2.51 12.00 -19.60
C MET A 1 1.49 10.86 -19.49
N PRO A 2 1.47 9.89 -20.41
CA PRO A 2 0.60 8.72 -20.25
C PRO A 2 0.98 7.97 -18.96
N PRO A 3 0.03 7.23 -18.32
CA PRO A 3 0.33 6.43 -17.15
C PRO A 3 1.33 5.32 -17.49
N VAL A 4 2.14 4.92 -16.51
CA VAL A 4 3.10 3.82 -16.71
C VAL A 4 2.45 2.45 -16.50
N ILE A 5 1.42 2.41 -15.64
CA ILE A 5 0.55 1.25 -15.44
C ILE A 5 -0.87 1.67 -15.77
N GLU A 6 -1.55 0.89 -16.60
CA GLU A 6 -2.96 1.08 -16.90
C GLU A 6 -3.68 -0.27 -16.91
N VAL A 7 -4.79 -0.33 -16.22
CA VAL A 7 -5.65 -1.52 -16.11
C VAL A 7 -7.04 -1.13 -16.55
N ARG A 8 -7.62 -1.87 -17.51
CA ARG A 8 -8.93 -1.60 -18.13
C ARG A 8 -9.82 -2.83 -18.09
N GLY A 9 -10.88 -2.81 -17.30
CA GLY A 9 -11.88 -3.88 -17.24
C GLY A 9 -11.33 -5.26 -16.91
N LEU A 10 -10.22 -5.30 -16.15
CA LEU A 10 -9.46 -6.51 -15.91
C LEU A 10 -10.27 -7.51 -15.10
N THR A 11 -10.48 -8.70 -15.65
CA THR A 11 -11.31 -9.74 -15.03
C THR A 11 -10.57 -11.07 -15.00
N LYS A 12 -10.66 -11.78 -13.88
CA LYS A 12 -10.14 -13.14 -13.73
C LYS A 12 -11.14 -14.07 -13.11
N ARG A 13 -11.57 -15.04 -13.89
CA ARG A 13 -12.41 -16.17 -13.46
C ARG A 13 -11.59 -17.45 -13.51
N TYR A 14 -11.42 -18.11 -12.37
CA TYR A 14 -10.70 -19.39 -12.30
C TYR A 14 -11.62 -20.59 -12.55
N SER A 15 -12.89 -20.48 -12.16
CA SER A 15 -13.92 -21.52 -12.40
C SER A 15 -15.30 -20.89 -12.55
N SER A 16 -16.33 -21.66 -12.76
CA SER A 16 -17.73 -21.18 -12.79
C SER A 16 -18.14 -20.49 -11.49
N THR A 17 -17.52 -20.85 -10.36
CA THR A 17 -17.86 -20.36 -9.02
C THR A 17 -16.84 -19.37 -8.46
N VAL A 18 -15.61 -19.27 -9.02
CA VAL A 18 -14.53 -18.43 -8.48
C VAL A 18 -14.22 -17.30 -9.45
N LEU A 19 -14.74 -16.11 -9.15
CA LEU A 19 -14.43 -14.85 -9.80
C LEU A 19 -13.49 -14.07 -8.86
N ALA A 20 -12.20 -14.03 -9.18
CA ALA A 20 -11.18 -13.46 -8.31
C ALA A 20 -10.97 -11.96 -8.53
N VAL A 21 -11.20 -11.48 -9.76
CA VAL A 21 -11.16 -10.06 -10.14
C VAL A 21 -12.30 -9.82 -11.12
N ASP A 22 -13.04 -8.74 -10.94
CA ASP A 22 -14.24 -8.40 -11.68
C ASP A 22 -14.22 -6.92 -12.09
N ASP A 23 -14.00 -6.68 -13.38
CA ASP A 23 -14.02 -5.36 -14.04
C ASP A 23 -13.12 -4.29 -13.38
N LEU A 24 -11.90 -4.68 -12.98
CA LEU A 24 -10.95 -3.77 -12.31
C LEU A 24 -10.35 -2.80 -13.32
N SER A 25 -10.44 -1.48 -13.01
CA SER A 25 -9.85 -0.42 -13.83
C SER A 25 -9.16 0.62 -12.94
N PHE A 26 -7.88 0.92 -13.20
CA PHE A 26 -7.11 1.97 -12.53
C PHE A 26 -5.86 2.34 -13.32
N VAL A 27 -5.22 3.43 -12.93
CA VAL A 27 -3.97 3.91 -13.54
C VAL A 27 -2.94 4.26 -12.46
N VAL A 28 -1.64 4.16 -12.80
CA VAL A 28 -0.54 4.64 -11.96
C VAL A 28 0.40 5.48 -12.83
N GLY A 29 0.67 6.70 -12.40
CA GLY A 29 1.58 7.63 -13.05
C GLY A 29 3.05 7.30 -12.81
N HIS A 30 3.94 7.97 -13.54
CA HIS A 30 5.38 7.82 -13.37
C HIS A 30 5.84 8.37 -12.02
N GLY A 31 6.68 7.63 -11.31
CA GLY A 31 7.26 8.01 -10.01
C GLY A 31 6.28 7.97 -8.84
N GLU A 32 5.05 7.53 -9.06
CA GLU A 32 4.06 7.37 -7.99
C GLU A 32 4.30 6.09 -7.18
N VAL A 33 3.95 6.15 -5.90
CA VAL A 33 3.81 4.98 -5.04
C VAL A 33 2.32 4.72 -4.85
N CYS A 34 1.82 3.68 -5.51
CA CYS A 34 0.43 3.29 -5.45
C CYS A 34 0.25 2.07 -4.54
N GLY A 35 -0.63 2.20 -3.54
CA GLY A 35 -1.04 1.12 -2.66
C GLY A 35 -2.31 0.44 -3.16
N MET A 36 -2.28 -0.88 -3.35
CA MET A 36 -3.48 -1.68 -3.60
C MET A 36 -3.95 -2.28 -2.27
N LEU A 37 -4.99 -1.69 -1.70
CA LEU A 37 -5.53 -2.01 -0.38
C LEU A 37 -6.77 -2.89 -0.48
N GLY A 38 -6.93 -3.81 0.45
CA GLY A 38 -8.12 -4.64 0.57
C GLY A 38 -7.92 -5.84 1.49
N PRO A 39 -8.99 -6.48 1.96
CA PRO A 39 -8.90 -7.67 2.79
C PRO A 39 -8.23 -8.85 2.05
N ASN A 40 -7.93 -9.90 2.79
CA ASN A 40 -7.48 -11.15 2.19
C ASN A 40 -8.59 -11.73 1.30
N GLY A 41 -8.22 -12.15 0.09
CA GLY A 41 -9.20 -12.61 -0.91
C GLY A 41 -9.81 -11.49 -1.78
N ALA A 42 -9.48 -10.21 -1.57
CA ALA A 42 -9.99 -9.11 -2.39
C ALA A 42 -9.52 -9.12 -3.86
N GLY A 43 -8.62 -10.03 -4.26
CA GLY A 43 -8.14 -10.14 -5.64
C GLY A 43 -6.78 -9.46 -5.90
N LYS A 44 -6.14 -8.84 -4.88
CA LYS A 44 -4.88 -8.08 -5.02
C LYS A 44 -3.77 -8.87 -5.72
N THR A 45 -3.34 -10.00 -5.16
CA THR A 45 -2.29 -10.85 -5.75
C THR A 45 -2.65 -11.33 -7.16
N THR A 46 -3.93 -11.67 -7.40
CA THR A 46 -4.40 -12.07 -8.74
C THR A 46 -4.24 -10.93 -9.74
N SER A 47 -4.58 -9.69 -9.36
CA SER A 47 -4.41 -8.50 -10.20
C SER A 47 -2.93 -8.22 -10.50
N LEU A 48 -2.07 -8.30 -9.47
CA LEU A 48 -0.63 -8.13 -9.65
C LEU A 48 -0.04 -9.20 -10.59
N ARG A 49 -0.45 -10.46 -10.47
CA ARG A 49 0.00 -11.54 -11.36
C ARG A 49 -0.42 -11.32 -12.82
N MET A 50 -1.63 -10.80 -13.06
CA MET A 50 -2.07 -10.43 -14.40
C MET A 50 -1.26 -9.27 -14.97
N LEU A 51 -1.01 -8.24 -14.14
CA LEU A 51 -0.25 -7.06 -14.51
C LEU A 51 1.19 -7.37 -14.94
N VAL A 52 1.83 -8.37 -14.34
CA VAL A 52 3.20 -8.77 -14.70
C VAL A 52 3.25 -9.98 -15.65
N GLY A 53 2.13 -10.38 -16.24
CA GLY A 53 2.05 -11.43 -17.23
C GLY A 53 2.22 -12.87 -16.72
N LEU A 54 2.18 -13.09 -15.40
CA LEU A 54 2.26 -14.44 -14.79
C LEU A 54 1.01 -15.27 -15.03
N ILE A 55 -0.15 -14.63 -15.12
CA ILE A 55 -1.41 -15.27 -15.49
C ILE A 55 -2.15 -14.41 -16.53
N ARG A 56 -2.91 -15.07 -17.39
CA ARG A 56 -3.73 -14.37 -18.38
C ARG A 56 -5.07 -13.93 -17.78
N PRO A 57 -5.56 -12.71 -18.06
CA PRO A 57 -6.92 -12.32 -17.73
C PRO A 57 -7.95 -13.16 -18.50
N THR A 58 -9.17 -13.24 -17.97
CA THR A 58 -10.32 -13.80 -18.68
C THR A 58 -10.88 -12.79 -19.67
N SER A 59 -10.92 -11.49 -19.28
CA SER A 59 -11.28 -10.36 -20.13
C SER A 59 -10.59 -9.08 -19.62
N GLY A 60 -10.69 -8.01 -20.41
CA GLY A 60 -9.98 -6.75 -20.11
C GLY A 60 -8.49 -6.84 -20.43
N GLU A 61 -7.76 -5.78 -20.14
CA GLU A 61 -6.32 -5.71 -20.40
C GLU A 61 -5.57 -4.96 -19.30
N ALA A 62 -4.31 -5.32 -19.12
CA ALA A 62 -3.32 -4.55 -18.40
C ALA A 62 -2.28 -4.05 -19.39
N ARG A 63 -1.80 -2.83 -19.19
CA ARG A 63 -0.77 -2.18 -20.01
C ARG A 63 0.37 -1.70 -19.12
N LEU A 64 1.59 -1.87 -19.60
CA LEU A 64 2.81 -1.36 -18.99
C LEU A 64 3.54 -0.55 -20.06
N PHE A 65 3.93 0.69 -19.73
CA PHE A 65 4.61 1.60 -20.68
C PHE A 65 3.84 1.76 -22.00
N ASP A 66 2.50 1.83 -21.91
CA ASP A 66 1.57 1.90 -23.04
C ASP A 66 1.54 0.64 -23.93
N GLU A 67 2.13 -0.47 -23.51
CA GLU A 67 2.12 -1.74 -24.23
C GLU A 67 1.22 -2.77 -23.51
N PRO A 68 0.33 -3.49 -24.23
CA PRO A 68 -0.48 -4.55 -23.63
C PRO A 68 0.40 -5.67 -23.05
N VAL A 69 0.16 -6.03 -21.79
CA VAL A 69 0.92 -7.07 -21.10
C VAL A 69 0.65 -8.44 -21.71
N ARG A 70 1.72 -9.12 -22.11
CA ARG A 70 1.72 -10.50 -22.62
C ARG A 70 2.93 -11.24 -22.05
N PRO A 71 2.87 -12.56 -21.91
CA PRO A 71 4.07 -13.34 -21.59
C PRO A 71 5.19 -13.02 -22.59
N SER A 72 6.39 -12.84 -22.10
CA SER A 72 7.60 -12.49 -22.88
C SER A 72 7.58 -11.09 -23.54
N LEU A 73 6.76 -10.16 -23.04
CA LEU A 73 6.83 -8.75 -23.44
C LEU A 73 8.20 -8.16 -23.06
N PRO A 74 8.97 -7.56 -24.01
CA PRO A 74 10.32 -7.06 -23.72
C PRO A 74 10.35 -5.99 -22.61
N SER A 75 9.32 -5.14 -22.53
CA SER A 75 9.21 -4.11 -21.49
C SER A 75 9.05 -4.68 -20.07
N LEU A 76 8.72 -5.97 -19.89
CA LEU A 76 8.75 -6.63 -18.58
C LEU A 76 10.17 -6.69 -17.98
N ALA A 77 11.23 -6.60 -18.78
CA ALA A 77 12.59 -6.46 -18.27
C ALA A 77 12.82 -5.16 -17.48
N ARG A 78 11.96 -4.14 -17.67
CA ARG A 78 11.95 -2.87 -16.94
C ARG A 78 11.11 -2.92 -15.66
N VAL A 79 10.55 -4.10 -15.32
CA VAL A 79 9.67 -4.31 -14.17
C VAL A 79 10.33 -5.25 -13.18
N GLY A 80 10.61 -4.77 -11.99
CA GLY A 80 11.03 -5.60 -10.86
C GLY A 80 9.81 -6.16 -10.13
N THR A 81 9.86 -7.42 -9.71
CA THR A 81 8.71 -8.06 -9.05
C THR A 81 9.10 -8.82 -7.79
N LEU A 82 8.25 -8.70 -6.77
CA LEU A 82 8.24 -9.55 -5.59
C LEU A 82 6.80 -9.97 -5.31
N ILE A 83 6.39 -11.10 -5.86
CA ILE A 83 5.02 -11.65 -5.73
C ILE A 83 5.11 -12.98 -4.99
N GLU A 84 4.25 -13.16 -3.97
CA GLU A 84 4.23 -14.35 -3.09
C GLU A 84 5.55 -14.64 -2.36
N GLY A 85 6.34 -13.59 -2.14
CA GLY A 85 7.62 -13.68 -1.47
C GLY A 85 8.75 -14.20 -2.38
N ALA A 86 9.94 -14.27 -1.83
CA ALA A 86 11.13 -14.72 -2.55
C ALA A 86 11.53 -16.12 -2.10
N ALA A 87 11.40 -17.10 -2.98
CA ALA A 87 11.97 -18.42 -2.76
C ALA A 87 13.50 -18.35 -2.96
N PHE A 88 14.24 -18.72 -1.92
CA PHE A 88 15.69 -18.80 -1.92
C PHE A 88 16.15 -20.19 -1.55
N VAL A 89 17.33 -20.58 -2.05
CA VAL A 89 18.02 -21.81 -1.67
C VAL A 89 18.67 -21.60 -0.30
N PRO A 90 18.17 -22.22 0.79
CA PRO A 90 18.50 -21.82 2.17
C PRO A 90 19.98 -22.04 2.54
N HIS A 91 20.64 -23.01 1.96
CA HIS A 91 22.04 -23.35 2.24
C HIS A 91 23.07 -22.55 1.43
N LEU A 92 22.62 -21.74 0.48
CA LEU A 92 23.45 -20.83 -0.28
C LEU A 92 23.50 -19.44 0.36
N ARG A 93 24.54 -18.65 0.03
CA ARG A 93 24.68 -17.26 0.43
C ARG A 93 23.63 -16.40 -0.27
N GLY A 94 23.29 -15.23 0.30
CA GLY A 94 22.40 -14.27 -0.33
C GLY A 94 22.86 -13.86 -1.72
N VAL A 95 24.13 -13.46 -1.87
CA VAL A 95 24.71 -13.07 -3.17
C VAL A 95 24.66 -14.22 -4.19
N THR A 96 24.89 -15.46 -3.76
CA THR A 96 24.81 -16.63 -4.64
C THR A 96 23.38 -16.88 -5.12
N ASN A 97 22.38 -16.68 -4.24
CA ASN A 97 20.96 -16.75 -4.63
C ASN A 97 20.59 -15.69 -5.68
N LEU A 98 21.04 -14.45 -5.49
CA LEU A 98 20.80 -13.37 -6.46
C LEU A 98 21.43 -13.71 -7.82
N ARG A 99 22.67 -14.23 -7.80
CA ARG A 99 23.39 -14.62 -9.02
C ARG A 99 22.68 -15.75 -9.76
N LEU A 100 22.30 -16.82 -9.06
CA LEU A 100 21.57 -17.96 -9.66
C LEU A 100 20.26 -17.51 -10.31
N TRP A 101 19.52 -16.65 -9.63
CA TRP A 101 18.27 -16.13 -10.17
C TRP A 101 18.51 -15.29 -11.43
N TRP A 102 19.51 -14.41 -11.41
CA TRP A 102 19.84 -13.56 -12.54
C TRP A 102 20.30 -14.36 -13.76
N GLU A 103 21.27 -15.26 -13.55
CA GLU A 103 21.81 -16.10 -14.61
C GLU A 103 20.78 -17.10 -15.17
N SER A 104 19.74 -17.45 -14.41
CA SER A 104 18.63 -18.30 -14.90
C SER A 104 17.81 -17.65 -16.03
N SER A 105 17.86 -16.31 -16.15
CA SER A 105 17.25 -15.58 -17.28
C SER A 105 18.12 -15.59 -18.55
N GLY A 106 19.32 -16.16 -18.50
CA GLY A 106 20.32 -16.11 -19.58
C GLY A 106 21.18 -14.85 -19.58
N ALA A 107 20.97 -13.92 -18.63
CA ALA A 107 21.75 -12.69 -18.53
C ALA A 107 23.10 -12.94 -17.84
N LYS A 108 24.12 -12.15 -18.19
CA LYS A 108 25.43 -12.22 -17.55
C LYS A 108 25.39 -11.52 -16.20
N TRP A 109 26.02 -12.11 -15.18
CA TRP A 109 26.09 -11.49 -13.85
C TRP A 109 26.72 -10.09 -13.85
N SER A 110 27.66 -9.82 -14.76
CA SER A 110 28.27 -8.51 -14.96
C SER A 110 27.27 -7.40 -15.31
N ASP A 111 26.11 -7.76 -15.83
CA ASP A 111 25.11 -6.81 -16.30
C ASP A 111 24.10 -6.44 -15.18
N ALA A 112 24.15 -7.19 -14.06
CA ALA A 112 23.30 -6.94 -12.90
C ALA A 112 23.82 -5.75 -12.06
N ASP A 113 22.92 -4.89 -11.60
CA ASP A 113 23.22 -3.82 -10.64
C ASP A 113 23.25 -4.35 -9.20
N VAL A 114 24.25 -5.18 -8.91
CA VAL A 114 24.36 -5.86 -7.62
C VAL A 114 24.63 -4.84 -6.50
N GLU A 115 25.55 -3.92 -6.74
CA GLU A 115 25.96 -2.92 -5.76
C GLU A 115 24.79 -1.98 -5.42
N GLY A 116 24.13 -1.42 -6.43
CA GLY A 116 22.97 -0.56 -6.24
C GLY A 116 21.80 -1.26 -5.54
N ALA A 117 21.49 -2.49 -5.96
CA ALA A 117 20.42 -3.28 -5.36
C ALA A 117 20.69 -3.61 -3.89
N LEU A 118 21.92 -4.02 -3.54
CA LEU A 118 22.30 -4.34 -2.16
C LEU A 118 22.40 -3.10 -1.27
N ALA A 119 22.88 -1.98 -1.80
CA ALA A 119 22.93 -0.71 -1.07
C ALA A 119 21.53 -0.23 -0.70
N ILE A 120 20.57 -0.35 -1.63
CA ILE A 120 19.17 0.00 -1.38
C ILE A 120 18.54 -0.95 -0.36
N ALA A 121 18.74 -2.26 -0.52
CA ALA A 121 18.19 -3.29 0.37
C ALA A 121 18.76 -3.25 1.80
N GLY A 122 19.91 -2.61 2.00
CA GLY A 122 20.50 -2.43 3.32
C GLY A 122 20.94 -3.74 3.99
N LEU A 123 21.38 -4.74 3.20
CA LEU A 123 21.81 -6.03 3.75
C LEU A 123 23.29 -6.04 4.17
N GLY A 124 24.12 -5.13 3.63
CA GLY A 124 25.54 -5.02 3.94
C GLY A 124 26.27 -6.36 3.84
N ALA A 125 27.16 -6.65 4.79
CA ALA A 125 27.91 -7.89 4.84
C ALA A 125 27.04 -9.15 5.05
N ALA A 126 25.78 -8.99 5.47
CA ALA A 126 24.87 -10.12 5.68
C ALA A 126 24.59 -10.89 4.40
N VAL A 127 24.74 -10.26 3.21
CA VAL A 127 24.54 -10.92 1.90
C VAL A 127 25.50 -12.12 1.71
N GLU A 128 26.63 -12.14 2.38
CA GLU A 128 27.61 -13.24 2.36
C GLU A 128 27.23 -14.42 3.28
N ARG A 129 26.24 -14.27 4.12
CA ARG A 129 25.75 -15.35 5.00
C ARG A 129 24.77 -16.25 4.25
N LYS A 130 24.61 -17.49 4.72
CA LYS A 130 23.61 -18.43 4.20
C LYS A 130 22.20 -17.96 4.52
N VAL A 131 21.30 -18.02 3.55
CA VAL A 131 19.92 -17.52 3.68
C VAL A 131 19.12 -18.22 4.79
N LYS A 132 19.45 -19.46 5.14
CA LYS A 132 18.87 -20.15 6.30
C LYS A 132 19.06 -19.42 7.64
N THR A 133 20.05 -18.51 7.72
CA THR A 133 20.34 -17.72 8.93
C THR A 133 19.68 -16.34 8.92
N TYR A 134 18.88 -16.02 7.89
CA TYR A 134 18.22 -14.73 7.76
C TYR A 134 16.93 -14.67 8.56
N SER A 135 16.63 -13.49 9.15
CA SER A 135 15.29 -13.17 9.61
C SER A 135 14.31 -13.12 8.43
N HIS A 136 13.01 -13.05 8.73
CA HIS A 136 12.00 -12.89 7.69
C HIS A 136 12.22 -11.58 6.92
N GLY A 137 12.47 -10.47 7.62
CA GLY A 137 12.76 -9.17 7.01
C GLY A 137 14.03 -9.15 6.17
N MET A 138 15.08 -9.87 6.57
CA MET A 138 16.27 -10.02 5.73
C MET A 138 15.96 -10.77 4.42
N LYS A 139 15.12 -11.81 4.46
CA LYS A 139 14.69 -12.52 3.24
C LYS A 139 13.84 -11.61 2.35
N GLN A 140 12.96 -10.81 2.94
CA GLN A 140 12.14 -9.85 2.20
C GLN A 140 13.01 -8.81 1.50
N ARG A 141 13.97 -8.21 2.21
CA ARG A 141 14.93 -7.25 1.63
C ARG A 141 15.81 -7.87 0.55
N LEU A 142 16.21 -9.13 0.70
CA LEU A 142 16.92 -9.86 -0.36
C LEU A 142 16.01 -10.08 -1.59
N GLY A 143 14.70 -10.32 -1.38
CA GLY A 143 13.70 -10.41 -2.44
C GLY A 143 13.54 -9.10 -3.21
N ILE A 144 13.52 -7.98 -2.49
CA ILE A 144 13.49 -6.66 -3.12
C ILE A 144 14.82 -6.39 -3.86
N ALA A 145 15.98 -6.72 -3.25
CA ALA A 145 17.26 -6.61 -3.96
C ALA A 145 17.27 -7.40 -5.27
N ARG A 146 16.70 -8.61 -5.27
CA ARG A 146 16.52 -9.41 -6.49
C ARG A 146 15.72 -8.68 -7.56
N ALA A 147 14.61 -8.03 -7.16
CA ALA A 147 13.76 -7.28 -8.07
C ALA A 147 14.47 -6.03 -8.65
N LEU A 148 15.48 -5.51 -7.94
CA LEU A 148 16.22 -4.30 -8.33
C LEU A 148 17.44 -4.56 -9.22
N LEU A 149 17.86 -5.81 -9.44
CA LEU A 149 19.06 -6.14 -10.21
C LEU A 149 19.06 -5.59 -11.65
N ALA A 150 17.86 -5.45 -12.26
CA ALA A 150 17.68 -4.91 -13.61
C ALA A 150 17.52 -3.39 -13.66
N ARG A 151 17.68 -2.66 -12.55
CA ARG A 151 17.35 -1.22 -12.43
C ARG A 151 15.95 -0.89 -12.97
N PRO A 152 14.91 -1.51 -12.41
CA PRO A 152 13.57 -1.38 -12.97
C PRO A 152 13.03 0.04 -12.84
N GLU A 153 12.21 0.45 -13.81
CA GLU A 153 11.44 1.69 -13.79
C GLU A 153 10.12 1.53 -13.01
N VAL A 154 9.62 0.29 -12.97
CA VAL A 154 8.42 -0.09 -12.20
C VAL A 154 8.78 -1.23 -11.25
N LEU A 155 8.33 -1.12 -10.00
CA LEU A 155 8.47 -2.16 -8.98
C LEU A 155 7.09 -2.61 -8.51
N VAL A 156 6.81 -3.91 -8.60
CA VAL A 156 5.55 -4.53 -8.15
C VAL A 156 5.83 -5.42 -6.95
N LEU A 157 5.25 -5.08 -5.79
CA LEU A 157 5.47 -5.74 -4.51
C LEU A 157 4.16 -6.28 -3.94
N ASP A 158 4.09 -7.58 -3.73
CA ASP A 158 2.92 -8.21 -3.10
C ASP A 158 3.19 -8.42 -1.61
N GLU A 159 2.41 -7.71 -0.77
CA GLU A 159 2.47 -7.75 0.69
C GLU A 159 3.91 -7.63 1.25
N PRO A 160 4.68 -6.57 0.91
CA PRO A 160 6.12 -6.52 1.19
C PRO A 160 6.49 -6.45 2.67
N THR A 161 5.54 -6.18 3.56
CA THR A 161 5.71 -5.99 5.00
C THR A 161 5.04 -7.07 5.85
N THR A 162 4.31 -7.98 5.22
CA THR A 162 3.58 -9.04 5.93
C THR A 162 4.51 -9.95 6.73
N GLY A 163 4.22 -10.14 8.01
CA GLY A 163 4.98 -11.01 8.91
C GLY A 163 6.31 -10.41 9.41
N LEU A 164 6.53 -9.11 9.18
CA LEU A 164 7.69 -8.39 9.68
C LEU A 164 7.40 -7.77 11.06
N ASP A 165 8.44 -7.62 11.86
CA ASP A 165 8.35 -6.84 13.08
C ASP A 165 8.30 -5.31 12.79
N PRO A 166 7.92 -4.46 13.77
CA PRO A 166 7.80 -3.02 13.54
C PRO A 166 9.10 -2.33 13.09
N GLN A 167 10.27 -2.86 13.46
CA GLN A 167 11.55 -2.32 13.01
C GLN A 167 11.80 -2.68 11.55
N GLU A 168 11.58 -3.93 11.17
CA GLU A 168 11.71 -4.43 9.80
C GLU A 168 10.74 -3.72 8.85
N ILE A 169 9.48 -3.48 9.28
CA ILE A 169 8.50 -2.67 8.52
C ILE A 169 9.05 -1.27 8.24
N ARG A 170 9.61 -0.58 9.25
CA ARG A 170 10.22 0.75 9.04
C ARG A 170 11.38 0.73 8.05
N GLU A 171 12.17 -0.36 8.03
CA GLU A 171 13.28 -0.51 7.09
C GLU A 171 12.77 -0.68 5.65
N VAL A 172 11.74 -1.50 5.43
CA VAL A 172 11.11 -1.68 4.10
C VAL A 172 10.47 -0.38 3.62
N ARG A 173 9.77 0.37 4.49
CA ARG A 173 9.22 1.69 4.13
C ARG A 173 10.29 2.69 3.70
N ARG A 174 11.40 2.79 4.44
CA ARG A 174 12.53 3.66 4.06
C ARG A 174 13.14 3.25 2.71
N LEU A 175 13.13 1.95 2.40
CA LEU A 175 13.59 1.43 1.12
C LEU A 175 12.64 1.88 0.00
N ILE A 176 11.32 1.73 0.17
CA ILE A 176 10.29 2.19 -0.77
C ILE A 176 10.42 3.70 -1.02
N ALA A 177 10.53 4.51 0.04
CA ALA A 177 10.70 5.95 -0.08
C ALA A 177 11.95 6.34 -0.89
N ARG A 178 13.10 5.73 -0.61
CA ARG A 178 14.34 5.97 -1.40
C ARG A 178 14.22 5.60 -2.87
N LEU A 179 13.44 4.58 -3.20
CA LEU A 179 13.19 4.20 -4.59
C LEU A 179 12.28 5.21 -5.29
N ALA A 180 11.23 5.67 -4.60
CA ALA A 180 10.33 6.70 -5.11
C ALA A 180 11.07 8.04 -5.37
N GLU A 181 11.94 8.46 -4.44
CA GLU A 181 12.79 9.65 -4.61
C GLU A 181 13.71 9.57 -5.83
N ARG A 182 14.04 8.36 -6.28
CA ARG A 182 14.83 8.11 -7.51
C ARG A 182 13.96 8.03 -8.77
N GLY A 183 12.65 8.23 -8.66
CA GLY A 183 11.72 8.20 -9.76
C GLY A 183 11.20 6.80 -10.13
N THR A 184 11.49 5.77 -9.33
CA THR A 184 10.91 4.43 -9.55
C THR A 184 9.41 4.48 -9.24
N THR A 185 8.57 4.03 -10.17
CA THR A 185 7.13 3.84 -9.93
C THR A 185 6.93 2.55 -9.13
N ILE A 186 6.12 2.60 -8.08
CA ILE A 186 5.93 1.45 -7.20
C ILE A 186 4.45 1.14 -7.07
N LEU A 187 4.06 -0.10 -7.35
CA LEU A 187 2.75 -0.64 -7.03
C LEU A 187 2.93 -1.71 -5.97
N LEU A 188 2.35 -1.51 -4.80
CA LEU A 188 2.41 -2.48 -3.71
C LEU A 188 1.02 -2.88 -3.24
N SER A 189 0.84 -4.14 -2.86
CA SER A 189 -0.36 -4.57 -2.16
C SER A 189 -0.15 -4.54 -0.65
N SER A 190 -1.20 -4.23 0.10
CA SER A 190 -1.25 -4.37 1.54
C SER A 190 -2.68 -4.60 2.02
N HIS A 191 -2.83 -5.20 3.19
CA HIS A 191 -4.08 -5.24 3.94
C HIS A 191 -4.04 -4.31 5.16
N LEU A 192 -2.91 -3.61 5.38
CA LEU A 192 -2.68 -2.72 6.51
C LEU A 192 -2.76 -1.26 6.05
N LEU A 193 -3.85 -0.60 6.44
CA LEU A 193 -4.14 0.80 6.12
C LEU A 193 -3.01 1.75 6.54
N ALA A 194 -2.51 1.61 7.77
CA ALA A 194 -1.45 2.46 8.30
C ALA A 194 -0.14 2.38 7.49
N GLU A 195 0.12 1.28 6.80
CA GLU A 195 1.29 1.14 5.93
C GLU A 195 1.13 1.91 4.63
N VAL A 196 -0.06 1.79 4.03
CA VAL A 196 -0.40 2.46 2.78
C VAL A 196 -0.44 3.98 2.99
N GLU A 197 -1.05 4.45 4.07
CA GLU A 197 -1.11 5.87 4.43
C GLU A 197 0.27 6.51 4.57
N GLN A 198 1.25 5.75 5.11
CA GLN A 198 2.60 6.27 5.36
C GLN A 198 3.57 6.09 4.18
N SER A 199 3.24 5.25 3.20
CA SER A 199 4.16 4.87 2.13
C SER A 199 3.70 5.26 0.74
N CYS A 200 2.38 5.48 0.54
CA CYS A 200 1.79 5.65 -0.78
C CYS A 200 1.29 7.08 -1.02
N SER A 201 1.36 7.53 -2.26
CA SER A 201 0.75 8.78 -2.73
C SER A 201 -0.63 8.54 -3.34
N GLN A 202 -0.83 7.36 -3.93
CA GLN A 202 -2.06 6.92 -4.58
C GLN A 202 -2.59 5.64 -3.93
N LEU A 203 -3.89 5.42 -3.98
CA LEU A 203 -4.55 4.27 -3.43
C LEU A 203 -5.57 3.69 -4.40
N VAL A 204 -5.56 2.36 -4.49
CA VAL A 204 -6.58 1.54 -5.16
C VAL A 204 -7.19 0.64 -4.10
N VAL A 205 -8.43 0.86 -3.73
CA VAL A 205 -9.16 0.06 -2.73
C VAL A 205 -9.94 -1.03 -3.45
N MET A 206 -9.75 -2.27 -3.02
CA MET A 206 -10.43 -3.43 -3.58
C MET A 206 -11.22 -4.19 -2.51
N ASP A 207 -12.43 -4.61 -2.86
CA ASP A 207 -13.20 -5.61 -2.12
C ASP A 207 -13.82 -6.63 -3.09
N ARG A 208 -13.80 -7.91 -2.74
CA ARG A 208 -14.41 -9.03 -3.50
C ARG A 208 -14.12 -9.01 -5.01
N GLY A 209 -12.91 -8.64 -5.38
CA GLY A 209 -12.45 -8.59 -6.77
C GLY A 209 -12.77 -7.31 -7.52
N ARG A 210 -13.47 -6.35 -6.92
CA ARG A 210 -13.89 -5.09 -7.54
C ARG A 210 -13.11 -3.89 -7.00
N LEU A 211 -13.08 -2.84 -7.81
CA LEU A 211 -12.61 -1.53 -7.38
C LEU A 211 -13.70 -0.86 -6.55
N VAL A 212 -13.34 -0.45 -5.34
CA VAL A 212 -14.22 0.33 -4.44
C VAL A 212 -13.90 1.82 -4.55
N ALA A 213 -12.61 2.18 -4.55
CA ALA A 213 -12.15 3.56 -4.72
C ALA A 213 -10.75 3.59 -5.33
N SER A 214 -10.45 4.67 -6.06
CA SER A 214 -9.09 4.96 -6.56
C SER A 214 -8.89 6.46 -6.55
N ASP A 215 -7.99 6.95 -5.67
CA ASP A 215 -7.66 8.37 -5.54
C ASP A 215 -6.32 8.55 -4.81
N SER A 216 -5.88 9.81 -4.68
CA SER A 216 -4.74 10.12 -3.84
C SER A 216 -5.05 9.81 -2.36
N VAL A 217 -4.04 9.36 -1.63
CA VAL A 217 -4.16 9.16 -0.18
C VAL A 217 -4.59 10.47 0.50
N ALA A 218 -4.08 11.61 0.03
CA ALA A 218 -4.45 12.92 0.55
C ALA A 218 -5.95 13.24 0.36
N THR A 219 -6.54 12.90 -0.81
CA THR A 219 -7.97 13.09 -1.07
C THR A 219 -8.83 12.20 -0.17
N LEU A 220 -8.47 10.92 -0.08
CA LEU A 220 -9.22 9.94 0.72
C LEU A 220 -9.14 10.24 2.23
N VAL A 221 -7.97 10.67 2.71
CA VAL A 221 -7.79 11.12 4.10
C VAL A 221 -8.42 12.50 4.32
N GLY A 222 -8.32 13.41 3.35
CA GLY A 222 -8.89 14.77 3.44
C GLY A 222 -10.42 14.81 3.43
N ALA A 223 -11.08 13.83 2.81
CA ALA A 223 -12.53 13.64 2.95
C ALA A 223 -12.93 13.33 4.41
N SER A 224 -12.00 12.78 5.21
CA SER A 224 -12.12 12.50 6.65
C SER A 224 -11.69 13.68 7.55
N ASP A 225 -11.20 14.81 7.01
CA ASP A 225 -10.71 15.98 7.80
C ASP A 225 -11.85 16.72 8.54
N ARG A 226 -13.08 16.24 8.37
CA ARG A 226 -14.28 16.77 9.01
C ARG A 226 -14.56 16.20 10.40
N SER A 227 -13.64 15.40 10.98
CA SER A 227 -13.86 14.89 12.33
C SER A 227 -12.62 14.98 13.22
N VAL A 228 -12.87 15.14 14.51
CA VAL A 228 -11.85 15.21 15.56
C VAL A 228 -12.21 14.21 16.66
N TYR A 229 -11.20 13.52 17.17
CA TYR A 229 -11.32 12.70 18.37
C TYR A 229 -10.85 13.53 19.58
N LEU A 230 -11.68 13.55 20.62
CA LEU A 230 -11.47 14.29 21.85
C LEU A 230 -11.54 13.34 23.05
N GLU A 231 -10.52 13.33 23.90
CA GLU A 231 -10.61 12.77 25.24
C GLU A 231 -10.77 13.92 26.22
N VAL A 232 -11.83 13.92 26.98
CA VAL A 232 -12.19 14.94 27.94
C VAL A 232 -12.38 14.33 29.33
N ASP A 233 -12.53 15.13 30.35
CA ASP A 233 -12.79 14.66 31.71
C ASP A 233 -14.28 14.43 32.01
N ASP A 234 -15.19 15.01 31.22
CA ASP A 234 -16.65 14.90 31.35
C ASP A 234 -17.32 14.86 29.96
N ASP A 235 -17.57 13.65 29.46
CA ASP A 235 -18.12 13.41 28.13
C ASP A 235 -19.54 13.95 27.96
N GLU A 236 -20.38 13.89 29.00
CA GLU A 236 -21.78 14.35 28.92
C GLU A 236 -21.86 15.87 28.83
N ARG A 237 -21.08 16.56 29.66
CA ARG A 237 -20.99 18.03 29.57
C ARG A 237 -20.34 18.47 28.27
N ALA A 238 -19.31 17.78 27.81
CA ALA A 238 -18.68 18.06 26.52
C ALA A 238 -19.66 17.92 25.36
N ARG A 239 -20.46 16.87 25.30
CA ARG A 239 -21.52 16.71 24.30
C ARG A 239 -22.50 17.88 24.30
N THR A 240 -22.96 18.32 25.50
CA THR A 240 -23.87 19.43 25.64
C THR A 240 -23.26 20.73 25.10
N VAL A 241 -22.02 21.02 25.43
CA VAL A 241 -21.31 22.22 24.96
C VAL A 241 -21.10 22.18 23.45
N LEU A 242 -20.60 21.04 22.95
CA LEU A 242 -20.27 20.87 21.53
C LEU A 242 -21.51 20.91 20.63
N SER A 243 -22.63 20.31 21.05
CA SER A 243 -23.90 20.36 20.30
C SER A 243 -24.49 21.76 20.15
N GLY A 244 -24.11 22.70 21.01
CA GLY A 244 -24.48 24.11 20.91
C GLY A 244 -23.61 24.94 19.95
N ILE A 245 -22.58 24.37 19.35
CA ILE A 245 -21.64 25.10 18.49
C ILE A 245 -22.06 24.96 17.03
N THR A 246 -22.27 26.11 16.37
CA THR A 246 -22.54 26.12 14.92
C THR A 246 -21.32 25.56 14.15
N GLY A 247 -21.57 24.58 13.28
CA GLY A 247 -20.51 23.90 12.53
C GLY A 247 -20.00 22.62 13.20
N VAL A 248 -20.63 22.19 14.30
CA VAL A 248 -20.50 20.85 14.85
C VAL A 248 -21.66 19.99 14.32
N GLY A 249 -21.31 18.88 13.66
CA GLY A 249 -22.25 17.88 13.14
C GLY A 249 -22.55 16.78 14.15
N GLY A 250 -22.30 15.53 13.78
CA GLY A 250 -22.48 14.37 14.65
C GLY A 250 -21.48 14.33 15.82
N ILE A 251 -21.97 13.90 17.01
CA ILE A 251 -21.10 13.63 18.17
C ILE A 251 -21.37 12.20 18.61
N HIS A 252 -20.36 11.33 18.48
CA HIS A 252 -20.46 9.91 18.79
C HIS A 252 -19.49 9.52 19.91
N ALA A 253 -19.89 8.57 20.78
CA ALA A 253 -18.94 7.97 21.72
C ALA A 253 -18.00 7.05 20.96
N GLU A 254 -16.72 7.12 21.27
CA GLU A 254 -15.70 6.26 20.68
C GLU A 254 -14.60 5.97 21.70
N GLY A 255 -14.46 4.68 22.08
CA GLY A 255 -13.52 4.30 23.13
C GLY A 255 -13.74 5.09 24.41
N ASP A 256 -12.69 5.72 24.92
CA ASP A 256 -12.71 6.55 26.13
C ASP A 256 -12.94 8.04 25.84
N GLY A 257 -13.54 8.40 24.69
CA GLY A 257 -13.73 9.79 24.29
C GLY A 257 -14.87 10.01 23.29
N LEU A 258 -14.82 11.14 22.61
CA LEU A 258 -15.84 11.62 21.68
C LEU A 258 -15.26 11.82 20.27
N ALA A 259 -15.92 11.26 19.28
CA ALA A 259 -15.72 11.61 17.88
C ALA A 259 -16.72 12.72 17.52
N VAL A 260 -16.21 13.84 17.00
CA VAL A 260 -16.98 15.04 16.68
C VAL A 260 -16.81 15.39 15.21
N GLU A 261 -17.89 15.47 14.47
CA GLU A 261 -17.90 15.90 13.08
C GLU A 261 -17.85 17.43 13.00
N LEU A 262 -17.02 17.94 12.06
CA LEU A 262 -16.80 19.37 11.85
C LEU A 262 -17.37 19.78 10.49
N ASP A 263 -18.19 20.81 10.47
CA ASP A 263 -18.69 21.44 9.25
C ASP A 263 -18.28 22.91 9.20
N GLY A 264 -17.04 23.12 8.70
CA GLY A 264 -16.50 24.47 8.52
C GLY A 264 -15.97 25.16 9.79
N ILE A 265 -15.89 24.46 10.92
CA ILE A 265 -15.32 25.00 12.17
C ILE A 265 -13.91 24.48 12.41
N GLU A 266 -13.02 25.34 12.95
CA GLU A 266 -11.68 24.96 13.32
C GLU A 266 -11.64 24.22 14.67
N ARG A 267 -10.76 23.23 14.79
CA ARG A 267 -10.52 22.44 16.02
C ARG A 267 -10.17 23.32 17.22
N THR A 268 -9.41 24.38 17.00
CA THR A 268 -9.04 25.37 18.03
C THR A 268 -10.28 26.00 18.68
N SER A 269 -11.34 26.22 17.92
CA SER A 269 -12.60 26.77 18.41
C SER A 269 -13.35 25.81 19.33
N LEU A 270 -13.31 24.49 19.03
CA LEU A 270 -13.88 23.44 19.88
C LEU A 270 -13.15 23.36 21.22
N VAL A 271 -11.81 23.30 21.18
CA VAL A 271 -10.98 23.24 22.38
C VAL A 271 -11.22 24.48 23.25
N ALA A 272 -11.27 25.67 22.63
CA ALA A 272 -11.54 26.91 23.35
C ALA A 272 -12.94 26.92 23.98
N ALA A 273 -13.95 26.33 23.35
CA ALA A 273 -15.30 26.24 23.92
C ALA A 273 -15.34 25.26 25.11
N LEU A 274 -14.69 24.10 25.02
CA LEU A 274 -14.60 23.14 26.12
C LEU A 274 -13.86 23.73 27.33
N VAL A 275 -12.72 24.38 27.11
CA VAL A 275 -11.94 25.02 28.16
C VAL A 275 -12.74 26.18 28.84
N ARG A 276 -13.48 26.99 28.07
CA ARG A 276 -14.37 28.04 28.65
C ARG A 276 -15.51 27.46 29.49
N ALA A 277 -15.93 26.23 29.19
CA ALA A 277 -16.94 25.51 29.96
C ALA A 277 -16.35 24.75 31.16
N ASP A 278 -15.05 24.96 31.46
CA ASP A 278 -14.31 24.28 32.54
C ASP A 278 -14.32 22.75 32.38
N ILE A 279 -14.11 22.30 31.13
CA ILE A 279 -13.97 20.90 30.76
C ILE A 279 -12.50 20.67 30.40
N GLY A 280 -11.86 19.74 31.11
CA GLY A 280 -10.45 19.35 30.86
C GLY A 280 -10.33 18.55 29.58
N VAL A 281 -9.51 19.02 28.64
CA VAL A 281 -9.21 18.33 27.38
C VAL A 281 -7.87 17.61 27.53
N ARG A 282 -7.88 16.28 27.50
CA ARG A 282 -6.68 15.43 27.62
C ARG A 282 -6.00 15.21 26.29
N THR A 283 -6.81 14.91 25.26
CA THR A 283 -6.30 14.59 23.93
C THR A 283 -7.18 15.26 22.87
N VAL A 284 -6.54 15.83 21.85
CA VAL A 284 -7.20 16.29 20.63
C VAL A 284 -6.44 15.74 19.45
N THR A 285 -7.04 14.80 18.74
CA THR A 285 -6.43 14.18 17.58
C THR A 285 -7.28 14.41 16.35
N ALA A 286 -6.65 14.80 15.24
CA ALA A 286 -7.35 14.76 13.98
C ALA A 286 -7.78 13.33 13.71
N ARG A 287 -9.06 13.09 13.53
CA ARG A 287 -9.56 11.81 13.05
C ARG A 287 -9.31 11.73 11.55
N ARG A 288 -8.03 11.59 11.19
CA ARG A 288 -7.53 11.41 9.84
C ARG A 288 -7.14 9.95 9.70
N ARG A 289 -8.10 9.04 9.63
CA ARG A 289 -7.76 7.66 9.37
C ARG A 289 -8.35 7.24 8.05
N LEU A 290 -7.46 6.83 7.16
CA LEU A 290 -7.83 6.08 5.97
C LEU A 290 -8.76 4.90 6.33
N GLU A 291 -8.68 4.42 7.60
CA GLU A 291 -9.52 3.38 8.16
C GLU A 291 -11.01 3.75 8.20
N ASP A 292 -11.33 4.99 8.57
CA ASP A 292 -12.72 5.47 8.59
C ASP A 292 -13.28 5.62 7.18
N ALA A 293 -12.49 6.18 6.27
CA ALA A 293 -12.83 6.26 4.85
C ALA A 293 -12.99 4.85 4.23
N PHE A 294 -12.12 3.91 4.59
CA PHE A 294 -12.18 2.53 4.13
C PHE A 294 -13.43 1.82 4.65
N LEU A 295 -13.75 1.94 5.95
CA LEU A 295 -14.94 1.33 6.56
C LEU A 295 -16.23 1.90 5.97
N GLN A 296 -16.30 3.20 5.67
CA GLN A 296 -17.41 3.81 4.96
C GLN A 296 -17.55 3.25 3.54
N LEU A 297 -16.47 3.22 2.77
CA LEU A 297 -16.47 2.74 1.39
C LEU A 297 -16.83 1.25 1.28
N VAL A 298 -16.27 0.39 2.14
CA VAL A 298 -16.56 -1.05 2.15
C VAL A 298 -17.91 -1.33 2.81
N GLY A 299 -18.31 -0.54 3.83
CA GLY A 299 -19.62 -0.66 4.52
C GLY A 299 -20.80 -0.27 3.64
N GLU A 300 -20.70 0.76 2.80
CA GLU A 300 -21.73 1.18 1.87
C GLU A 300 -21.99 0.16 0.76
N GLU A 301 -20.96 -0.58 0.31
CA GLU A 301 -21.13 -1.69 -0.64
C GLU A 301 -21.81 -2.93 -0.02
N HIS A 302 -21.68 -3.14 1.28
CA HIS A 302 -22.38 -4.23 1.98
C HIS A 302 -23.87 -3.95 2.22
N ALA A 303 -24.30 -2.68 2.08
CA ALA A 303 -25.68 -2.23 2.24
C ALA A 303 -26.48 -2.21 0.92
N ARG A 304 -25.85 -2.46 -0.21
CA ARG A 304 -26.45 -2.57 -1.56
C ARG A 304 -26.47 -4.01 -2.05
#